data_d11ed51181da193d60b704b82bf574fc
#
_entry.id   d11ed51181da193d60b704b82bf574fc
#
_cell.length_a   1.000
_cell.length_b   1.000
_cell.length_c   1.000
_cell.angle_alpha   90.00
_cell.angle_beta   90.00
_cell.angle_gamma   90.00
#
_symmetry.space_group_name_H-M   'P 1'
#
loop_
_entity.id
_entity.type
_entity.pdbx_description
1 polymer ?
#
loop_
_entity_poly.entity_id
_entity_poly.type
_entity_poly.pdbx_seq_one_letter_code
_entity_poly.pdbx_strand_id
1 'polypeptide(L)'
;MYLNYNSNDTFVSTGGKNIELNKPTICFVHGAGQNHFSFTQQIRYFANRGYNVLSPDFPGHGFSKGIPNSSIEEDAKWLLGVLEKIGIKKFVLGGHSQGCLTALELSQLKPEVLKGIIFIAGASKIPVNDFLIGKASEDPYKAYDLMVTWGH
;
A
#
# COMPACT_ATOMS: atom_id res chain seq x y z
N MET A 1 4.92 -7.32 -11.20
CA MET A 1 5.51 -8.65 -10.95
C MET A 1 4.63 -9.43 -9.97
N TYR A 2 4.67 -10.75 -10.06
CA TYR A 2 4.06 -11.63 -9.05
C TYR A 2 5.14 -12.30 -8.21
N LEU A 3 4.87 -12.50 -6.93
CA LEU A 3 5.67 -13.32 -6.03
C LEU A 3 4.72 -14.11 -5.11
N ASN A 4 5.15 -15.26 -4.61
CA ASN A 4 4.40 -15.96 -3.58
C ASN A 4 4.85 -15.46 -2.20
N TYR A 5 3.92 -14.93 -1.40
CA TYR A 5 4.17 -14.53 -0.03
C TYR A 5 3.06 -15.06 0.89
N ASN A 6 3.44 -15.73 1.97
CA ASN A 6 2.52 -16.42 2.89
C ASN A 6 1.53 -17.35 2.16
N SER A 7 2.05 -18.14 1.20
CA SER A 7 1.28 -19.08 0.36
C SER A 7 0.24 -18.44 -0.56
N ASN A 8 0.27 -17.13 -0.74
CA ASN A 8 -0.63 -16.39 -1.64
C ASN A 8 0.15 -15.71 -2.77
N ASP A 9 -0.46 -15.65 -3.94
CA ASP A 9 0.04 -14.83 -5.04
C ASP A 9 -0.11 -13.35 -4.69
N THR A 10 1.00 -12.67 -4.58
CA THR A 10 1.10 -11.26 -4.28
C THR A 10 1.52 -10.51 -5.52
N PHE A 11 0.75 -9.52 -5.92
CA PHE A 11 1.08 -8.63 -7.02
C PHE A 11 1.76 -7.36 -6.51
N VAL A 12 2.85 -6.99 -7.21
CA VAL A 12 3.55 -5.70 -6.98
C VAL A 12 3.75 -5.02 -8.33
N SER A 13 3.17 -3.84 -8.49
CA SER A 13 3.43 -3.01 -9.66
C SER A 13 4.83 -2.39 -9.58
N THR A 14 5.60 -2.52 -10.66
CA THR A 14 6.97 -1.97 -10.76
C THR A 14 7.12 -0.97 -11.91
N GLY A 15 5.99 -0.53 -12.48
CA GLY A 15 6.01 0.30 -13.67
C GLY A 15 6.57 -0.41 -14.92
N GLY A 16 6.53 -1.73 -14.93
CA GLY A 16 7.06 -2.55 -16.03
C GLY A 16 8.60 -2.63 -16.08
N LYS A 17 9.29 -2.22 -15.01
CA LYS A 17 10.75 -2.28 -14.92
C LYS A 17 11.20 -3.40 -13.99
N ASN A 18 12.39 -3.93 -14.27
CA ASN A 18 13.07 -4.85 -13.36
C ASN A 18 13.58 -4.09 -12.13
N ILE A 19 13.58 -4.76 -10.99
CA ILE A 19 14.14 -4.21 -9.76
C ILE A 19 15.67 -4.39 -9.77
N GLU A 20 16.37 -3.31 -9.48
CA GLU A 20 17.84 -3.26 -9.40
C GLU A 20 18.20 -2.80 -7.97
N LEU A 21 18.74 -3.70 -7.16
CA LEU A 21 18.92 -3.50 -5.70
C LEU A 21 19.87 -2.33 -5.32
N ASN A 22 20.65 -1.82 -6.27
CA ASN A 22 21.52 -0.66 -6.09
C ASN A 22 20.83 0.68 -6.37
N LYS A 23 19.60 0.68 -6.86
CA LYS A 23 18.84 1.90 -7.17
C LYS A 23 18.03 2.38 -5.96
N PRO A 24 17.79 3.71 -5.86
CA PRO A 24 16.89 4.24 -4.85
C PRO A 24 15.48 3.70 -5.08
N THR A 25 14.80 3.36 -3.98
CA THR A 25 13.48 2.71 -4.03
C THR A 25 12.42 3.59 -3.40
N ILE A 26 11.27 3.69 -4.09
CA ILE A 26 10.03 4.27 -3.58
C ILE A 26 8.98 3.18 -3.59
N CYS A 27 8.30 3.00 -2.46
CA CYS A 27 7.14 2.15 -2.33
C CYS A 27 5.88 3.00 -2.14
N PHE A 28 4.80 2.69 -2.84
CA PHE A 28 3.50 3.33 -2.66
C PHE A 28 2.48 2.31 -2.15
N VAL A 29 1.73 2.66 -1.11
CA VAL A 29 0.68 1.81 -0.54
C VAL A 29 -0.66 2.51 -0.58
N HIS A 30 -1.65 1.79 -1.07
CA HIS A 30 -2.99 2.28 -1.34
C HIS A 30 -3.85 2.39 -0.07
N GLY A 31 -4.97 3.09 -0.18
CA GLY A 31 -5.98 3.23 0.85
C GLY A 31 -6.98 2.07 0.86
N ALA A 32 -7.96 2.17 1.76
CA ALA A 32 -9.02 1.18 1.93
C ALA A 32 -9.76 0.92 0.61
N GLY A 33 -9.95 -0.35 0.27
CA GLY A 33 -10.69 -0.78 -0.91
C GLY A 33 -10.05 -0.42 -2.26
N GLN A 34 -8.83 0.10 -2.27
CA GLN A 34 -8.08 0.50 -3.46
C GLN A 34 -7.07 -0.57 -3.90
N ASN A 35 -6.18 -0.20 -4.80
CA ASN A 35 -5.07 -1.03 -5.28
C ASN A 35 -4.00 -0.15 -5.94
N HIS A 36 -2.96 -0.77 -6.53
CA HIS A 36 -1.85 -0.06 -7.18
C HIS A 36 -2.25 0.94 -8.27
N PHE A 37 -3.44 0.85 -8.85
CA PHE A 37 -3.90 1.81 -9.86
C PHE A 37 -4.04 3.23 -9.31
N SER A 38 -4.21 3.40 -8.01
CA SER A 38 -4.19 4.72 -7.35
C SER A 38 -2.90 5.49 -7.59
N PHE A 39 -1.81 4.80 -7.94
CA PHE A 39 -0.48 5.39 -8.14
C PHE A 39 0.05 5.28 -9.57
N THR A 40 -0.81 5.03 -10.56
CA THR A 40 -0.37 4.82 -11.96
C THR A 40 0.54 5.94 -12.46
N GLN A 41 0.22 7.20 -12.17
CA GLN A 41 1.01 8.35 -12.61
C GLN A 41 2.36 8.43 -11.88
N GLN A 42 2.36 8.24 -10.56
CA GLN A 42 3.55 8.26 -9.72
C GLN A 42 4.50 7.12 -10.10
N ILE A 43 3.95 5.92 -10.29
CA ILE A 43 4.71 4.74 -10.73
C ILE A 43 5.43 5.04 -12.06
N ARG A 44 4.72 5.53 -13.07
CA ARG A 44 5.32 5.89 -14.36
C ARG A 44 6.39 6.97 -14.24
N TYR A 45 6.09 8.01 -13.47
CA TYR A 45 6.98 9.15 -13.29
C TYR A 45 8.33 8.72 -12.71
N PHE A 46 8.33 7.99 -11.60
CA PHE A 46 9.56 7.59 -10.91
C PHE A 46 10.30 6.44 -11.63
N ALA A 47 9.58 5.45 -12.16
CA ALA A 47 10.19 4.36 -12.91
C ALA A 47 10.96 4.86 -14.15
N ASN A 48 10.44 5.89 -14.85
CA ASN A 48 11.12 6.50 -15.99
C ASN A 48 12.29 7.42 -15.61
N ARG A 49 12.48 7.69 -14.32
CA ARG A 49 13.61 8.47 -13.77
C ARG A 49 14.65 7.62 -13.03
N GLY A 50 14.60 6.31 -13.24
CA GLY A 50 15.64 5.42 -12.74
C GLY A 50 15.48 4.97 -11.29
N TYR A 51 14.30 5.18 -10.70
CA TYR A 51 13.97 4.62 -9.38
C TYR A 51 13.43 3.20 -9.51
N ASN A 52 13.71 2.36 -8.52
CA ASN A 52 12.82 1.24 -8.26
C ASN A 52 11.51 1.79 -7.72
N VAL A 53 10.42 1.39 -8.33
CA VAL A 53 9.09 1.73 -7.83
C VAL A 53 8.37 0.44 -7.51
N LEU A 54 7.78 0.38 -6.33
CA LEU A 54 7.01 -0.75 -5.86
C LEU A 54 5.64 -0.25 -5.42
N SER A 55 4.59 -0.83 -5.93
CA SER A 55 3.24 -0.59 -5.41
C SER A 55 2.53 -1.92 -5.30
N PRO A 56 2.63 -2.57 -4.13
CA PRO A 56 1.95 -3.83 -3.88
C PRO A 56 0.45 -3.62 -3.72
N ASP A 57 -0.32 -4.61 -4.16
CA ASP A 57 -1.70 -4.77 -3.77
C ASP A 57 -1.73 -5.56 -2.45
N PHE A 58 -2.40 -5.04 -1.42
CA PHE A 58 -2.58 -5.76 -0.17
C PHE A 58 -3.34 -7.08 -0.39
N PRO A 59 -3.26 -8.05 0.53
CA PRO A 59 -4.02 -9.30 0.41
C PRO A 59 -5.50 -9.04 0.15
N GLY A 60 -6.09 -9.78 -0.79
CA GLY A 60 -7.50 -9.62 -1.18
C GLY A 60 -7.82 -8.35 -1.97
N HIS A 61 -6.82 -7.53 -2.34
CA HIS A 61 -7.00 -6.32 -3.14
C HIS A 61 -6.38 -6.48 -4.53
N GLY A 62 -6.93 -5.78 -5.51
CA GLY A 62 -6.39 -5.70 -6.86
C GLY A 62 -6.10 -7.08 -7.47
N PHE A 63 -4.84 -7.34 -7.76
CA PHE A 63 -4.39 -8.61 -8.33
C PHE A 63 -3.76 -9.56 -7.30
N SER A 64 -3.65 -9.15 -6.03
CA SER A 64 -3.19 -10.03 -4.95
C SER A 64 -4.29 -10.96 -4.46
N LYS A 65 -3.92 -12.19 -4.15
CA LYS A 65 -4.81 -13.19 -3.58
C LYS A 65 -4.74 -13.17 -2.04
N GLY A 66 -5.63 -13.91 -1.43
CA GLY A 66 -5.70 -14.08 0.01
C GLY A 66 -6.84 -13.31 0.66
N ILE A 67 -6.88 -13.36 1.97
CA ILE A 67 -7.86 -12.64 2.81
C ILE A 67 -7.24 -11.31 3.21
N PRO A 68 -7.98 -10.20 3.15
CA PRO A 68 -7.49 -8.91 3.64
C PRO A 68 -7.00 -9.01 5.09
N ASN A 69 -5.92 -8.31 5.39
CA ASN A 69 -5.43 -8.18 6.75
C ASN A 69 -6.49 -7.49 7.62
N SER A 70 -6.52 -7.81 8.89
CA SER A 70 -7.55 -7.34 9.83
C SER A 70 -7.15 -6.06 10.56
N SER A 71 -5.90 -5.64 10.45
CA SER A 71 -5.38 -4.45 11.13
C SER A 71 -4.27 -3.75 10.35
N ILE A 72 -4.01 -2.49 10.72
CA ILE A 72 -2.91 -1.68 10.16
C ILE A 72 -1.55 -2.29 10.50
N GLU A 73 -1.42 -2.89 11.67
CA GLU A 73 -0.21 -3.58 12.12
C GLU A 73 0.09 -4.80 11.26
N GLU A 74 -0.93 -5.53 10.85
CA GLU A 74 -0.77 -6.66 9.93
C GLU A 74 -0.39 -6.18 8.53
N ASP A 75 -0.99 -5.08 8.04
CA ASP A 75 -0.61 -4.46 6.79
C ASP A 75 0.87 -4.04 6.79
N ALA A 76 1.34 -3.41 7.85
CA ALA A 76 2.73 -2.97 7.99
C ALA A 76 3.72 -4.15 8.02
N LYS A 77 3.41 -5.19 8.78
CA LYS A 77 4.23 -6.42 8.85
C LYS A 77 4.26 -7.14 7.51
N TRP A 78 3.11 -7.26 6.88
CA TRP A 78 3.00 -7.89 5.56
C TRP A 78 3.80 -7.13 4.51
N LEU A 79 3.66 -5.79 4.45
CA LEU A 79 4.40 -4.95 3.53
C LEU A 79 5.90 -5.10 3.71
N LEU A 80 6.37 -5.05 4.95
CA LEU A 80 7.78 -5.23 5.28
C LEU A 80 8.29 -6.57 4.75
N GLY A 81 7.58 -7.66 5.03
CA GLY A 81 7.96 -8.99 4.60
C GLY A 81 7.99 -9.16 3.07
N VAL A 82 7.05 -8.54 2.35
CA VAL A 82 7.04 -8.51 0.88
C VAL A 82 8.28 -7.78 0.35
N LEU A 83 8.61 -6.62 0.90
CA LEU A 83 9.78 -5.84 0.48
C LEU A 83 11.10 -6.55 0.82
N GLU A 84 11.20 -7.18 1.98
CA GLU A 84 12.35 -8.01 2.36
C GLU A 84 12.51 -9.21 1.42
N LYS A 85 11.42 -9.87 1.03
CA LYS A 85 11.46 -10.97 0.07
C LYS A 85 11.94 -10.55 -1.31
N ILE A 86 11.64 -9.32 -1.74
CA ILE A 86 12.16 -8.72 -2.98
C ILE A 86 13.65 -8.35 -2.83
N GLY A 87 14.16 -8.22 -1.60
CA GLY A 87 15.53 -7.81 -1.29
C GLY A 87 15.69 -6.30 -1.06
N ILE A 88 14.61 -5.57 -0.88
CA ILE A 88 14.62 -4.13 -0.62
C ILE A 88 15.00 -3.88 0.84
N LYS A 89 16.12 -3.19 1.05
CA LYS A 89 16.65 -2.90 2.39
C LYS A 89 16.29 -1.50 2.89
N LYS A 90 16.17 -0.53 1.97
CA LYS A 90 15.87 0.87 2.30
C LYS A 90 14.99 1.49 1.23
N PHE A 91 13.98 2.25 1.63
CA PHE A 91 13.02 2.86 0.72
C PHE A 91 12.37 4.11 1.31
N VAL A 92 11.80 4.94 0.45
CA VAL A 92 10.81 5.96 0.82
C VAL A 92 9.42 5.31 0.69
N LEU A 93 8.55 5.54 1.67
CA LEU A 93 7.20 4.98 1.68
C LEU A 93 6.16 6.09 1.51
N GLY A 94 5.42 6.05 0.41
CA GLY A 94 4.27 6.90 0.16
C GLY A 94 2.97 6.17 0.49
N GLY A 95 2.20 6.66 1.45
CA GLY A 95 0.89 6.12 1.79
C GLY A 95 -0.22 7.05 1.33
N HIS A 96 -1.30 6.49 0.78
CA HIS A 96 -2.53 7.19 0.48
C HIS A 96 -3.63 6.81 1.49
N SER A 97 -4.30 7.80 2.08
CA SER A 97 -5.41 7.57 3.02
C SER A 97 -5.02 6.56 4.12
N GLN A 98 -5.67 5.40 4.24
CA GLN A 98 -5.30 4.32 5.17
C GLN A 98 -3.82 3.90 5.02
N GLY A 99 -3.25 3.93 3.83
CA GLY A 99 -1.84 3.64 3.60
C GLY A 99 -0.89 4.57 4.36
N CYS A 100 -1.34 5.77 4.77
CA CYS A 100 -0.59 6.64 5.68
C CYS A 100 -0.44 6.04 7.07
N LEU A 101 -1.49 5.37 7.57
CA LEU A 101 -1.45 4.67 8.87
C LEU A 101 -0.50 3.48 8.80
N THR A 102 -0.55 2.71 7.72
CA THR A 102 0.41 1.62 7.46
C THR A 102 1.85 2.13 7.44
N ALA A 103 2.10 3.30 6.82
CA ALA A 103 3.43 3.89 6.78
C ALA A 103 3.91 4.34 8.17
N LEU A 104 3.02 4.90 8.98
CA LEU A 104 3.33 5.25 10.37
C LEU A 104 3.64 4.02 11.22
N GLU A 105 2.82 2.99 11.13
CA GLU A 105 3.03 1.75 11.86
C GLU A 105 4.36 1.11 11.47
N LEU A 106 4.69 1.05 10.18
CA LEU A 106 5.98 0.53 9.72
C LEU A 106 7.14 1.36 10.25
N SER A 107 6.98 2.68 10.40
CA SER A 107 8.01 3.55 10.95
C SER A 107 8.32 3.29 12.43
N GLN A 108 7.34 2.79 13.18
CA GLN A 108 7.54 2.36 14.57
C GLN A 108 8.14 0.94 14.63
N LEU A 109 7.65 0.06 13.76
CA LEU A 109 8.06 -1.33 13.72
C LEU A 109 9.54 -1.48 13.29
N LYS A 110 9.97 -0.73 12.27
CA LYS A 110 11.31 -0.87 11.68
C LYS A 110 11.82 0.44 11.06
N PRO A 111 12.14 1.46 11.87
CA PRO A 111 12.51 2.78 11.40
C PRO A 111 13.76 2.79 10.52
N GLU A 112 14.69 1.85 10.73
CA GLU A 112 15.97 1.81 10.02
C GLU A 112 15.85 1.50 8.52
N VAL A 113 14.73 0.93 8.06
CA VAL A 113 14.51 0.67 6.62
C VAL A 113 13.95 1.88 5.88
N LEU A 114 13.37 2.84 6.59
CA LEU A 114 12.74 4.01 6.00
C LEU A 114 13.75 5.15 5.78
N LYS A 115 13.73 5.70 4.57
CA LYS A 115 14.43 6.94 4.20
C LYS A 115 13.55 8.17 4.36
N GLY A 116 12.25 7.98 4.39
CA GLY A 116 11.25 9.02 4.56
C GLY A 116 9.84 8.47 4.33
N ILE A 117 8.85 9.23 4.74
CA ILE A 117 7.42 8.94 4.55
C ILE A 117 6.79 10.10 3.79
N ILE A 118 5.90 9.79 2.87
CA ILE A 118 5.08 10.74 2.13
C ILE A 118 3.62 10.44 2.46
N PHE A 119 2.93 11.42 3.03
CA PHE A 119 1.49 11.33 3.26
C PHE A 119 0.73 11.93 2.08
N ILE A 120 -0.22 11.15 1.55
CA ILE A 120 -1.06 11.55 0.43
C ILE A 120 -2.51 11.41 0.88
N ALA A 121 -3.23 12.53 0.99
CA ALA A 121 -4.62 12.58 1.43
C ALA A 121 -4.89 11.74 2.70
N GLY A 122 -4.04 11.88 3.70
CA GLY A 122 -4.12 11.12 4.95
C GLY A 122 -3.67 11.91 6.16
N ALA A 123 -3.86 11.33 7.32
CA ALA A 123 -3.51 11.90 8.62
C ALA A 123 -2.95 10.81 9.55
N SER A 124 -2.42 11.22 10.70
CA SER A 124 -1.94 10.28 11.74
C SER A 124 -3.08 9.53 12.44
N LYS A 125 -4.31 9.97 12.26
CA LYS A 125 -5.53 9.30 12.73
C LYS A 125 -6.64 9.56 11.71
N ILE A 126 -7.29 8.50 11.25
CA ILE A 126 -8.42 8.56 10.33
C ILE A 126 -9.63 7.97 11.06
N PRO A 127 -10.53 8.82 11.58
CA PRO A 127 -11.74 8.31 12.22
C PRO A 127 -12.66 7.69 11.18
N VAL A 128 -13.17 6.50 11.46
CA VAL A 128 -14.22 5.85 10.68
C VAL A 128 -15.48 5.85 11.54
N ASN A 129 -16.57 6.39 11.03
CA ASN A 129 -17.81 6.44 11.78
C ASN A 129 -18.59 5.12 11.69
N ASP A 130 -19.41 4.85 12.72
CA ASP A 130 -20.19 3.61 12.80
C ASP A 130 -21.18 3.43 11.65
N PHE A 131 -21.65 4.53 11.05
CA PHE A 131 -22.54 4.48 9.90
C PHE A 131 -21.84 3.87 8.68
N LEU A 132 -20.58 4.30 8.39
CA LEU A 132 -19.80 3.73 7.29
C LEU A 132 -19.45 2.26 7.55
N ILE A 133 -19.09 1.92 8.81
CA ILE A 133 -18.84 0.54 9.22
C ILE A 133 -20.07 -0.33 9.02
N GLY A 134 -21.23 0.14 9.45
CA GLY A 134 -22.51 -0.54 9.27
C GLY A 134 -22.81 -0.77 7.78
N LYS A 135 -22.64 0.26 6.95
CA LYS A 135 -22.85 0.14 5.50
C LYS A 135 -21.88 -0.85 4.83
N ALA A 136 -20.61 -0.84 5.24
CA ALA A 136 -19.63 -1.80 4.72
C ALA A 136 -19.98 -3.25 5.09
N SER A 137 -20.58 -3.46 6.26
CA SER A 137 -21.03 -4.79 6.71
C SER A 137 -22.29 -5.27 5.98
N GLU A 138 -23.20 -4.35 5.63
CA GLU A 138 -24.44 -4.65 4.90
C GLU A 138 -24.17 -4.87 3.41
N ASP A 139 -23.46 -3.93 2.80
CA ASP A 139 -23.18 -3.89 1.36
C ASP A 139 -21.89 -3.08 1.10
N PRO A 140 -20.77 -3.74 0.80
CA PRO A 140 -19.51 -3.07 0.54
C PRO A 140 -19.57 -2.02 -0.59
N TYR A 141 -20.41 -2.21 -1.61
CA TYR A 141 -20.52 -1.26 -2.73
C TYR A 141 -21.15 0.06 -2.28
N LYS A 142 -22.12 0.03 -1.38
CA LYS A 142 -22.68 1.26 -0.79
C LYS A 142 -21.66 2.01 0.06
N ALA A 143 -20.77 1.30 0.75
CA ALA A 143 -19.69 1.94 1.47
C ALA A 143 -18.71 2.64 0.52
N TYR A 144 -18.38 2.03 -0.62
CA TYR A 144 -17.54 2.68 -1.64
C TYR A 144 -18.21 3.94 -2.22
N ASP A 145 -19.49 3.91 -2.54
CA ASP A 145 -20.22 5.07 -3.04
C ASP A 145 -20.19 6.23 -2.03
N LEU A 146 -20.35 5.92 -0.74
CA LEU A 146 -20.25 6.91 0.33
C LEU A 146 -18.83 7.49 0.43
N MET A 147 -17.80 6.65 0.37
CA MET A 147 -16.41 7.10 0.42
C MET A 147 -16.06 7.99 -0.77
N VAL A 148 -16.55 7.69 -1.96
CA VAL A 148 -16.38 8.53 -3.15
C VAL A 148 -17.07 9.88 -2.95
N THR A 149 -18.31 9.87 -2.44
CA THR A 149 -19.09 11.10 -2.21
C THR A 149 -18.47 12.00 -1.14
N TRP A 150 -17.84 11.44 -0.11
CA TRP A 150 -17.24 12.20 0.98
C TRP A 150 -15.78 12.59 0.71
N GLY A 151 -15.13 11.97 -0.25
CA GLY A 151 -13.73 12.23 -0.60
C GLY A 151 -13.50 13.41 -1.55
N HIS A 152 -14.56 14.14 -1.89
CA HIS A 152 -14.51 15.32 -2.77
C HIS A 152 -14.75 16.63 -2.04
#